data_7ede995a2998d68c38bf0ab1a15afae8
#
_entry.id   7ede995a2998d68c38bf0ab1a15afae8
#
_cell.length_a   1.000
_cell.length_b   1.000
_cell.length_c   1.000
_cell.angle_alpha   90.00
_cell.angle_beta   90.00
_cell.angle_gamma   90.00
#
_symmetry.space_group_name_H-M   'P 1'
#
loop_
_entity.id
_entity.type
_entity.pdbx_description
1 polymer ?
#
loop_
_entity_poly.entity_id
_entity_poly.type
_entity_poly.pdbx_seq_one_letter_code
_entity_poly.pdbx_strand_id
1 'polypeptide(L)'
;MKLVFAIVHAKDATRCSDALSRAGFVSTRMGSSGGFLERDNVTIMVGVDEPLVDSVIGGLRSTCRPHHESLSTPAGGATGTLAPEMASLAIPLDVEVAGATVFVVDVEHYERL
;
A
#
# COMPACT_ATOMS: atom_id res chain seq x y z
N MET A 1 -12.89 -19.50 2.22
CA MET A 1 -12.51 -18.42 1.31
C MET A 1 -12.04 -17.20 2.09
N LYS A 2 -11.00 -16.60 1.65
CA LYS A 2 -10.44 -15.39 2.27
C LYS A 2 -10.47 -14.25 1.27
N LEU A 3 -10.57 -13.05 1.78
CA LEU A 3 -10.47 -11.84 0.99
C LEU A 3 -9.23 -11.08 1.44
N VAL A 4 -8.34 -10.84 0.50
CA VAL A 4 -7.10 -10.11 0.74
C VAL A 4 -7.26 -8.69 0.22
N PHE A 5 -7.06 -7.73 1.10
CA PHE A 5 -6.99 -6.32 0.73
C PHE A 5 -5.54 -5.87 0.85
N ALA A 6 -5.02 -5.32 -0.20
CA ALA A 6 -3.66 -4.79 -0.19
C ALA A 6 -3.71 -3.32 -0.57
N ILE A 7 -3.26 -2.47 0.34
CA ILE A 7 -3.14 -1.04 0.08
C ILE A 7 -1.71 -0.80 -0.36
N VAL A 8 -1.54 -0.41 -1.61
CA VAL A 8 -0.23 -0.25 -2.24
C VAL A 8 -0.09 1.16 -2.78
N HIS A 9 1.15 1.59 -2.97
CA HIS A 9 1.39 2.86 -3.62
C HIS A 9 0.98 2.77 -5.08
N ALA A 10 0.43 3.87 -5.61
CA ALA A 10 -0.05 3.90 -6.99
C ALA A 10 1.04 3.52 -7.99
N LYS A 11 2.29 3.86 -7.70
CA LYS A 11 3.42 3.48 -8.56
C LYS A 11 3.61 1.98 -8.68
N ASP A 12 3.23 1.24 -7.65
CA ASP A 12 3.41 -0.21 -7.62
C ASP A 12 2.15 -0.96 -8.07
N ALA A 13 1.02 -0.29 -8.14
CA ALA A 13 -0.27 -0.93 -8.33
C ALA A 13 -0.35 -1.78 -9.60
N THR A 14 0.11 -1.25 -10.72
CA THR A 14 0.06 -1.99 -11.99
C THR A 14 0.96 -3.21 -11.93
N ARG A 15 2.16 -3.06 -11.39
CA ARG A 15 3.11 -4.16 -11.26
C ARG A 15 2.55 -5.26 -10.35
N CYS A 16 1.92 -4.87 -9.24
CA CYS A 16 1.29 -5.82 -8.34
C CYS A 16 0.13 -6.54 -9.01
N SER A 17 -0.74 -5.81 -9.69
CA SER A 17 -1.88 -6.40 -10.40
C SER A 17 -1.42 -7.36 -11.47
N ASP A 18 -0.39 -7.00 -12.21
CA ASP A 18 0.15 -7.85 -13.27
C ASP A 18 0.75 -9.15 -12.71
N ALA A 19 1.47 -9.04 -11.60
CA ALA A 19 2.06 -10.20 -10.95
C ALA A 19 0.98 -11.16 -10.46
N LEU A 20 -0.08 -10.65 -9.86
CA LEU A 20 -1.19 -11.47 -9.40
C LEU A 20 -1.90 -12.13 -10.58
N SER A 21 -2.10 -11.39 -11.66
CA SER A 21 -2.74 -11.92 -12.87
C SER A 21 -1.90 -13.05 -13.48
N ARG A 22 -0.59 -12.88 -13.56
CA ARG A 22 0.30 -13.94 -14.08
C ARG A 22 0.29 -15.18 -13.21
N ALA A 23 0.08 -15.02 -11.93
CA ALA A 23 -0.03 -16.14 -11.01
C ALA A 23 -1.42 -16.79 -11.04
N GLY A 24 -2.33 -16.29 -11.85
CA GLY A 24 -3.66 -16.85 -12.01
C GLY A 24 -4.71 -16.26 -11.07
N PHE A 25 -4.40 -15.20 -10.36
CA PHE A 25 -5.36 -14.58 -9.45
C PHE A 25 -6.11 -13.44 -10.13
N VAL A 26 -7.40 -13.38 -9.87
CA VAL A 26 -8.24 -12.26 -10.33
C VAL A 26 -8.25 -11.22 -9.22
N SER A 27 -7.85 -10.01 -9.56
CA SER A 27 -7.82 -8.91 -8.60
C SER A 27 -8.68 -7.75 -9.09
N THR A 28 -9.19 -7.00 -8.14
CA THR A 28 -9.94 -5.77 -8.39
C THR A 28 -9.18 -4.60 -7.77
N ARG A 29 -9.01 -3.55 -8.55
CA ARG A 29 -8.37 -2.32 -8.06
C ARG A 29 -9.44 -1.32 -7.69
N MET A 30 -9.26 -0.70 -6.54
CA MET A 30 -10.16 0.34 -6.07
C MET A 30 -9.35 1.59 -5.77
N GLY A 31 -9.73 2.68 -6.40
CA GLY A 31 -9.23 3.98 -6.01
C GLY A 31 -9.94 4.40 -4.73
N SER A 32 -9.23 5.13 -3.89
CA SER A 32 -9.82 5.62 -2.67
C SER A 32 -9.42 7.07 -2.44
N SER A 33 -10.31 7.81 -1.80
CA SER A 33 -10.07 9.18 -1.44
C SER A 33 -10.41 9.38 0.03
N GLY A 34 -9.56 10.08 0.72
CA GLY A 34 -9.80 10.49 2.10
C GLY A 34 -9.45 9.45 3.15
N GLY A 35 -9.38 9.88 4.36
CA GLY A 35 -9.18 9.04 5.54
C GLY A 35 -7.87 8.28 5.54
N PHE A 36 -7.97 7.04 5.90
CA PHE A 36 -6.86 6.12 6.00
C PHE A 36 -6.17 5.88 4.65
N LEU A 37 -6.94 5.97 3.57
CA LEU A 37 -6.43 5.74 2.23
C LEU A 37 -6.14 7.09 1.60
N GLU A 38 -4.92 7.54 1.78
CA GLU A 38 -4.48 8.80 1.22
C GLU A 38 -4.37 8.71 -0.30
N ARG A 39 -4.29 9.87 -0.94
CA ARG A 39 -4.03 9.94 -2.36
C ARG A 39 -2.72 9.21 -2.66
N ASP A 40 -2.57 8.75 -3.86
CA ASP A 40 -1.44 7.96 -4.34
C ASP A 40 -1.43 6.52 -3.82
N ASN A 41 -2.47 6.09 -3.14
CA ASN A 41 -2.64 4.70 -2.76
C ASN A 41 -3.78 4.07 -3.55
N VAL A 42 -3.61 2.79 -3.81
CA VAL A 42 -4.59 1.97 -4.50
C VAL A 42 -4.84 0.73 -3.65
N THR A 43 -6.09 0.35 -3.52
CA THR A 43 -6.45 -0.90 -2.86
C THR A 43 -6.65 -1.98 -3.90
N ILE A 44 -5.97 -3.09 -3.73
CA ILE A 44 -6.13 -4.28 -4.56
C ILE A 44 -6.83 -5.33 -3.73
N MET A 45 -7.91 -5.88 -4.26
CA MET A 45 -8.72 -6.86 -3.58
C MET A 45 -8.66 -8.19 -4.33
N VAL A 46 -8.39 -9.28 -3.61
CA VAL A 46 -8.29 -10.61 -4.20
C VAL A 46 -9.03 -11.60 -3.32
N GLY A 47 -9.98 -12.32 -3.91
CA GLY A 47 -10.64 -13.43 -3.22
C GLY A 47 -9.93 -14.73 -3.55
N VAL A 48 -9.52 -15.50 -2.53
CA VAL A 48 -8.82 -16.77 -2.72
C VAL A 48 -9.19 -17.77 -1.62
N ASP A 49 -8.94 -19.01 -1.91
CA ASP A 49 -9.03 -20.04 -0.88
C ASP A 49 -7.85 -19.93 0.09
N GLU A 50 -8.07 -20.32 1.33
CA GLU A 50 -7.09 -20.15 2.39
C GLU A 50 -5.68 -20.64 2.03
N PRO A 51 -5.50 -21.83 1.41
CA PRO A 51 -4.15 -22.29 1.07
C PRO A 51 -3.40 -21.38 0.10
N LEU A 52 -4.10 -20.51 -0.61
CA LEU A 52 -3.50 -19.62 -1.61
C LEU A 52 -3.15 -18.24 -1.07
N VAL A 53 -3.53 -17.94 0.17
CA VAL A 53 -3.27 -16.62 0.76
C VAL A 53 -1.78 -16.31 0.76
N ASP A 54 -0.95 -17.25 1.16
CA ASP A 54 0.49 -17.03 1.20
C ASP A 54 1.08 -16.75 -0.18
N SER A 55 0.53 -17.37 -1.21
CA SER A 55 0.96 -17.11 -2.59
C SER A 55 0.61 -15.68 -3.02
N VAL A 56 -0.57 -15.19 -2.64
CA VAL A 56 -0.96 -13.82 -2.92
C VAL A 56 -0.04 -12.84 -2.18
N ILE A 57 0.19 -13.08 -0.91
CA ILE A 57 1.06 -12.22 -0.11
C ILE A 57 2.48 -12.24 -0.66
N GLY A 58 2.98 -13.40 -1.08
CA GLY A 58 4.28 -13.52 -1.70
C GLY A 58 4.40 -12.69 -2.96
N GLY A 59 3.38 -12.72 -3.80
CA GLY A 59 3.33 -11.89 -5.01
C GLY A 59 3.36 -10.40 -4.69
N LEU A 60 2.61 -9.99 -3.70
CA LEU A 60 2.62 -8.60 -3.25
C LEU A 60 3.97 -8.20 -2.68
N ARG A 61 4.56 -9.06 -1.86
CA ARG A 61 5.86 -8.79 -1.24
C ARG A 61 6.97 -8.61 -2.28
N SER A 62 6.91 -9.37 -3.36
CA SER A 62 7.93 -9.29 -4.40
C SER A 62 7.78 -8.08 -5.30
N THR A 63 6.59 -7.49 -5.39
CA THR A 63 6.30 -6.39 -6.32
C THR A 63 6.12 -5.04 -5.62
N CYS A 64 5.70 -5.05 -4.37
CA CYS A 64 5.43 -3.84 -3.61
C CYS A 64 6.55 -3.64 -2.59
N ARG A 65 7.54 -2.83 -2.95
CA ARG A 65 8.71 -2.64 -2.11
C ARG A 65 8.54 -1.42 -1.22
N PRO A 66 9.06 -1.48 0.01
CA PRO A 66 9.17 -0.28 0.82
C PRO A 66 9.97 0.79 0.07
N HIS A 67 9.61 2.02 0.28
CA HIS A 67 10.37 3.14 -0.26
C HIS A 67 10.56 4.18 0.83
N HIS A 68 11.54 5.06 0.61
CA HIS A 68 11.86 6.10 1.56
C HIS A 68 11.23 7.40 1.11
N GLU A 69 10.62 8.09 2.06
CA GLU A 69 10.13 9.44 1.84
C GLU A 69 10.92 10.38 2.71
N SER A 70 11.35 11.49 2.13
CA SER A 70 12.03 12.53 2.89
C SER A 70 10.99 13.42 3.54
N LEU A 71 11.09 13.56 4.84
CA LEU A 71 10.23 14.44 5.60
C LEU A 71 10.84 15.84 5.78
N SER A 72 12.00 16.08 5.23
CA SER A 72 12.66 17.38 5.36
C SER A 72 11.98 18.45 4.52
N THR A 73 11.44 18.07 3.40
CA THR A 73 10.86 19.01 2.45
C THR A 73 9.68 19.78 3.02
N PRO A 74 8.77 19.10 3.68
CA PRO A 74 7.66 19.83 4.31
C PRO A 74 8.14 20.82 5.33
N ALA A 75 9.23 20.54 5.97
CA ALA A 75 9.82 21.50 6.87
C ALA A 75 10.14 22.78 6.12
N GLY A 76 10.59 22.67 4.89
CA GLY A 76 10.75 23.81 4.03
C GLY A 76 9.45 24.54 3.81
N GLY A 77 8.40 23.80 3.49
CA GLY A 77 7.09 24.39 3.24
C GLY A 77 6.43 24.93 4.48
N ALA A 78 6.69 24.30 5.60
CA ALA A 78 6.10 24.69 6.87
C ALA A 78 6.99 25.62 7.67
N THR A 79 8.02 26.12 7.08
CA THR A 79 9.10 26.81 7.79
C THR A 79 8.68 28.04 8.53
N GLY A 80 7.59 28.66 8.15
CA GLY A 80 7.14 29.82 8.87
C GLY A 80 6.85 29.56 10.35
N THR A 81 6.74 28.31 10.75
CA THR A 81 6.36 27.94 12.09
C THR A 81 7.50 27.30 12.90
N LEU A 82 8.63 27.01 12.26
CA LEU A 82 9.73 26.36 12.95
C LEU A 82 10.75 27.36 13.46
N ALA A 83 11.11 27.21 14.72
CA ALA A 83 12.22 27.98 15.26
C ALA A 83 13.52 27.53 14.58
N PRO A 84 14.49 28.44 14.44
CA PRO A 84 15.76 28.11 13.81
C PRO A 84 16.44 26.89 14.42
N GLU A 85 16.34 26.73 15.71
CA GLU A 85 16.93 25.58 16.39
C GLU A 85 16.26 24.28 15.94
N MET A 86 14.95 24.31 15.80
CA MET A 86 14.23 23.14 15.33
C MET A 86 14.48 22.89 13.86
N ALA A 87 14.66 23.93 13.08
CA ALA A 87 14.99 23.78 11.67
C ALA A 87 16.36 23.10 11.50
N SER A 88 17.31 23.41 12.35
CA SER A 88 18.63 22.78 12.30
C SER A 88 18.60 21.34 12.79
N LEU A 89 17.60 21.00 13.62
CA LEU A 89 17.38 19.63 14.05
C LEU A 89 16.54 18.83 13.06
N ALA A 90 15.91 19.51 12.14
CA ALA A 90 15.12 18.86 11.08
C ALA A 90 16.08 18.26 10.06
N ILE A 91 16.81 17.27 10.48
CA ILE A 91 17.63 16.49 9.57
C ILE A 91 16.68 15.79 8.60
N PRO A 92 17.03 15.72 7.32
CA PRO A 92 16.22 14.95 6.39
C PRO A 92 16.07 13.54 6.93
N LEU A 93 14.89 13.22 7.40
CA LEU A 93 14.59 11.87 7.87
C LEU A 93 14.02 11.12 6.68
N ASP A 94 14.77 10.17 6.20
CA ASP A 94 14.25 9.20 5.28
C ASP A 94 13.40 8.25 6.10
N VAL A 95 12.08 8.33 5.90
CA VAL A 95 11.16 7.42 6.55
C VAL A 95 10.88 6.29 5.59
N GLU A 96 11.11 5.08 6.06
CA GLU A 96 10.74 3.91 5.29
C GLU A 96 9.23 3.75 5.34
N VAL A 97 8.60 3.85 4.17
CA VAL A 97 7.17 3.63 4.01
C VAL A 97 6.96 2.20 3.55
N ALA A 98 6.07 1.47 4.20
CA ALA A 98 5.78 0.10 3.82
C ALA A 98 5.33 0.03 2.36
N GLY A 99 5.77 -1.00 1.66
CA GLY A 99 5.40 -1.21 0.27
C GLY A 99 3.96 -1.58 0.09
N ALA A 100 3.38 -2.29 1.06
CA ALA A 100 1.98 -2.66 1.05
C ALA A 100 1.49 -2.90 2.46
N THR A 101 0.23 -2.54 2.70
CA THR A 101 -0.46 -2.91 3.93
C THR A 101 -1.52 -3.93 3.54
N VAL A 102 -1.47 -5.10 4.16
CA VAL A 102 -2.30 -6.23 3.77
C VAL A 102 -3.23 -6.64 4.90
N PHE A 103 -4.50 -6.77 4.58
CA PHE A 103 -5.51 -7.31 5.47
C PHE A 103 -6.07 -8.58 4.86
N VAL A 104 -6.24 -9.60 5.67
CA VAL A 104 -6.87 -10.85 5.24
C VAL A 104 -8.08 -11.07 6.12
N VAL A 105 -9.24 -11.22 5.51
CA VAL A 105 -10.49 -11.40 6.24
C VAL A 105 -11.20 -12.66 5.76
N ASP A 106 -11.95 -13.26 6.66
CA ASP A 106 -12.81 -14.39 6.31
C ASP A 106 -14.02 -13.91 5.53
N VAL A 107 -14.39 -14.69 4.52
CA VAL A 107 -15.61 -14.45 3.76
C VAL A 107 -16.65 -15.47 4.23
N GLU A 108 -17.69 -14.98 4.90
CA GLU A 108 -18.75 -15.85 5.38
C GLU A 108 -19.66 -16.31 4.26
N HIS A 109 -19.86 -15.45 3.28
CA HIS A 109 -20.77 -15.73 2.18
C HIS A 109 -20.25 -15.10 0.91
N TYR A 110 -20.26 -15.86 -0.18
CA TYR A 110 -19.89 -15.40 -1.50
C TYR A 110 -20.90 -15.92 -2.52
N GLU A 111 -21.34 -15.03 -3.38
CA GLU A 111 -22.37 -15.38 -4.36
C GLU A 111 -22.15 -14.58 -5.63
N ARG A 112 -22.14 -15.26 -6.76
CA ARG A 112 -22.14 -14.61 -8.08
C ARG A 112 -23.54 -14.70 -8.64
N LEU A 113 -24.15 -13.56 -8.77
CA LEU A 113 -25.53 -13.44 -9.25
C LEU A 113 -25.59 -13.36 -10.77
#